data_11914de22ad296d7d815fbfd2f0dae83
#
_entry.id   11914de22ad296d7d815fbfd2f0dae83
#
_cell.length_a   1.000
_cell.length_b   1.000
_cell.length_c   1.000
_cell.angle_alpha   90.00
_cell.angle_beta   90.00
_cell.angle_gamma   90.00
#
_symmetry.space_group_name_H-M   'P 1'
#
loop_
_entity.id
_entity.type
_entity.pdbx_description
1 polymer ?
#
loop_
_entity_poly.entity_id
_entity_poly.type
_entity_poly.pdbx_seq_one_letter_code
_entity_poly.pdbx_strand_id
1 'polypeptide(L)'
;ALNPYNLVDSVDSIVLSGGSTWGLEAASSVANYIGAEGRGYRPSSKFKNVPMIPSAILYDLANGGDKNWAEKPPYSSLGIEAASNLSDKIELGNFGAGYGSQAGSLKGGLGSASFVTNDGIQVGGIFAVNSYGSTVNNETGQFWAATDENENEFGGKGVPTFAPNDALSGTATREALSGQNTTIGVIATNAKLDSKAAKRIAIMSHSGMSRAIRPIHSPVDGDVIFVLSTGTLNKELNLNDVNTIGELGARVCSRSIARGVYEAESILGIKSWKELYE
;
A
#
# COMPACT_ATOMS: atom_id res chain seq x y z
N ALA A 1 10.92 0.95 -15.67
CA ALA A 1 9.87 0.92 -16.70
C ALA A 1 8.88 2.09 -16.51
N LEU A 2 8.51 2.43 -15.27
CA LEU A 2 7.48 3.46 -14.98
C LEU A 2 7.97 4.92 -15.08
N ASN A 3 9.22 5.15 -15.44
CA ASN A 3 9.70 6.54 -15.62
C ASN A 3 8.98 7.18 -16.82
N PRO A 4 8.43 8.42 -16.68
CA PRO A 4 7.71 9.12 -17.74
C PRO A 4 8.48 9.33 -19.06
N TYR A 5 9.78 9.08 -19.06
CA TYR A 5 10.63 9.14 -20.27
C TYR A 5 10.67 7.82 -21.03
N ASN A 6 10.14 6.72 -20.48
CA ASN A 6 10.13 5.41 -21.12
C ASN A 6 8.91 5.26 -22.05
N LEU A 7 9.03 4.36 -23.02
CA LEU A 7 7.98 4.09 -24.00
C LEU A 7 6.80 3.26 -23.45
N VAL A 8 6.94 2.68 -22.26
CA VAL A 8 5.89 1.89 -21.63
C VAL A 8 4.92 2.86 -20.95
N ASP A 9 3.70 2.93 -21.45
CA ASP A 9 2.65 3.84 -21.02
C ASP A 9 1.48 3.13 -20.31
N SER A 10 1.52 1.80 -20.23
CA SER A 10 0.50 0.99 -19.58
C SER A 10 1.10 -0.17 -18.80
N VAL A 11 0.37 -0.66 -17.80
CA VAL A 11 0.72 -1.82 -16.99
C VAL A 11 -0.45 -2.80 -16.94
N ASP A 12 -0.17 -4.09 -16.79
CA ASP A 12 -1.20 -5.14 -16.75
C ASP A 12 -1.67 -5.43 -15.33
N SER A 13 -0.79 -5.25 -14.34
CA SER A 13 -1.08 -5.41 -12.91
C SER A 13 -0.02 -4.71 -12.08
N ILE A 14 -0.32 -4.47 -10.79
CA ILE A 14 0.65 -4.07 -9.78
C ILE A 14 0.61 -5.12 -8.67
N VAL A 15 1.77 -5.60 -8.22
CA VAL A 15 1.89 -6.61 -7.17
C VAL A 15 2.53 -6.01 -5.93
N LEU A 16 1.84 -6.09 -4.80
CA LEU A 16 2.35 -5.77 -3.47
C LEU A 16 2.58 -7.09 -2.72
N SER A 17 3.79 -7.32 -2.20
CA SER A 17 4.14 -8.58 -1.55
C SER A 17 4.92 -8.37 -0.26
N GLY A 18 4.78 -9.29 0.69
CA GLY A 18 5.72 -9.49 1.78
C GLY A 18 6.97 -10.24 1.31
N GLY A 19 7.81 -10.67 2.25
CA GLY A 19 8.91 -11.60 1.98
C GLY A 19 10.20 -10.98 1.46
N SER A 20 10.32 -9.65 1.47
CA SER A 20 11.51 -8.97 0.96
C SER A 20 11.85 -9.43 -0.48
N THR A 21 13.12 -9.67 -0.77
CA THR A 21 13.58 -10.09 -2.11
C THR A 21 12.88 -11.34 -2.63
N TRP A 22 12.53 -12.31 -1.77
CA TRP A 22 11.76 -13.49 -2.19
C TRP A 22 10.35 -13.14 -2.67
N GLY A 23 9.76 -12.08 -2.13
CA GLY A 23 8.44 -11.57 -2.55
C GLY A 23 8.38 -11.14 -4.02
N LEU A 24 9.52 -10.87 -4.67
CA LEU A 24 9.58 -10.55 -6.11
C LEU A 24 9.10 -11.72 -6.99
N GLU A 25 9.18 -12.96 -6.50
CA GLU A 25 8.65 -14.12 -7.22
C GLU A 25 7.13 -14.03 -7.46
N ALA A 26 6.39 -13.36 -6.57
CA ALA A 26 4.96 -13.14 -6.77
C ALA A 26 4.67 -12.37 -8.06
N ALA A 27 5.42 -11.30 -8.34
CA ALA A 27 5.24 -10.53 -9.57
C ALA A 27 5.62 -11.35 -10.82
N SER A 28 6.68 -12.13 -10.76
CA SER A 28 7.10 -13.00 -11.87
C SER A 28 6.04 -14.07 -12.17
N SER A 29 5.46 -14.66 -11.14
CA SER A 29 4.40 -15.67 -11.31
C SER A 29 3.09 -15.06 -11.84
N VAL A 30 2.72 -13.86 -11.40
CA VAL A 30 1.59 -13.09 -11.96
C VAL A 30 1.82 -12.77 -13.43
N ALA A 31 3.06 -12.37 -13.82
CA ALA A 31 3.40 -12.15 -15.22
C ALA A 31 3.22 -13.42 -16.07
N ASN A 32 3.65 -14.57 -15.56
CA ASN A 32 3.45 -15.85 -16.22
C ASN A 32 1.96 -16.21 -16.38
N TYR A 33 1.17 -16.00 -15.31
CA TYR A 33 -0.26 -16.27 -15.30
C TYR A 33 -1.01 -15.41 -16.33
N ILE A 34 -0.82 -14.09 -16.30
CA ILE A 34 -1.47 -13.13 -17.22
C ILE A 34 -0.99 -13.35 -18.66
N GLY A 35 0.30 -13.65 -18.85
CA GLY A 35 0.88 -13.93 -20.16
C GLY A 35 0.34 -15.23 -20.80
N ALA A 36 0.02 -16.23 -19.99
CA ALA A 36 -0.63 -17.47 -20.46
C ALA A 36 -2.05 -17.21 -20.97
N GLU A 37 -2.75 -16.18 -20.43
CA GLU A 37 -4.03 -15.71 -20.93
C GLU A 37 -3.95 -14.86 -22.22
N GLY A 38 -2.75 -14.65 -22.75
CA GLY A 38 -2.52 -13.86 -23.95
C GLY A 38 -2.56 -12.34 -23.73
N ARG A 39 -2.46 -11.88 -22.49
CA ARG A 39 -2.40 -10.46 -22.12
C ARG A 39 -0.95 -9.96 -22.03
N GLY A 40 -0.77 -8.66 -22.12
CA GLY A 40 0.53 -8.00 -22.03
C GLY A 40 0.92 -7.27 -23.32
N TYR A 41 1.97 -6.47 -23.23
CA TYR A 41 2.54 -5.75 -24.37
C TYR A 41 3.06 -6.70 -25.45
N ARG A 42 2.70 -6.44 -26.71
CA ARG A 42 3.10 -7.27 -27.86
C ARG A 42 3.54 -6.37 -29.02
N PRO A 43 4.84 -6.22 -29.23
CA PRO A 43 5.35 -5.33 -30.29
C PRO A 43 5.01 -5.80 -31.71
N SER A 44 4.83 -7.10 -31.93
CA SER A 44 4.32 -7.65 -33.18
C SER A 44 3.73 -9.06 -32.98
N SER A 45 2.92 -9.53 -33.94
CA SER A 45 2.32 -10.88 -33.90
C SER A 45 3.33 -12.03 -33.88
N LYS A 46 4.59 -11.77 -34.18
CA LYS A 46 5.69 -12.77 -34.16
C LYS A 46 6.23 -13.04 -32.75
N PHE A 47 5.92 -12.19 -31.76
CA PHE A 47 6.46 -12.29 -30.40
C PHE A 47 5.39 -12.74 -29.41
N LYS A 48 5.85 -13.30 -28.28
CA LYS A 48 4.98 -13.55 -27.13
C LYS A 48 4.56 -12.22 -26.49
N ASN A 49 3.43 -12.24 -25.83
CA ASN A 49 3.01 -11.15 -24.98
C ASN A 49 3.93 -11.03 -23.76
N VAL A 50 4.23 -9.82 -23.35
CA VAL A 50 5.08 -9.51 -22.20
C VAL A 50 4.26 -8.66 -21.22
N PRO A 51 3.66 -9.26 -20.18
CA PRO A 51 2.94 -8.51 -19.18
C PRO A 51 3.87 -7.55 -18.42
N MET A 52 3.39 -6.33 -18.21
CA MET A 52 4.09 -5.30 -17.43
C MET A 52 3.55 -5.31 -16.02
N ILE A 53 4.34 -5.87 -15.08
CA ILE A 53 3.95 -6.09 -13.67
C ILE A 53 4.92 -5.36 -12.73
N PRO A 54 4.77 -4.04 -12.53
CA PRO A 54 5.47 -3.35 -11.45
C PRO A 54 5.15 -3.98 -10.12
N SER A 55 6.14 -4.03 -9.23
CA SER A 55 5.95 -4.60 -7.90
C SER A 55 6.70 -3.83 -6.84
N ALA A 56 6.18 -3.88 -5.61
CA ALA A 56 6.87 -3.47 -4.41
C ALA A 56 6.80 -4.57 -3.36
N ILE A 57 7.85 -4.64 -2.55
CA ILE A 57 8.00 -5.64 -1.50
C ILE A 57 8.23 -4.96 -0.17
N LEU A 58 7.76 -5.59 0.90
CA LEU A 58 8.08 -5.20 2.27
C LEU A 58 8.81 -6.33 3.00
N TYR A 59 9.57 -5.98 4.03
CA TYR A 59 10.29 -6.94 4.85
C TYR A 59 9.49 -7.28 6.10
N ASP A 60 8.89 -8.47 6.13
CA ASP A 60 8.13 -9.03 7.25
C ASP A 60 8.75 -10.34 7.80
N LEU A 61 9.96 -10.67 7.38
CA LEU A 61 10.59 -11.95 7.70
C LEU A 61 10.97 -12.08 9.18
N ALA A 62 11.19 -10.97 9.87
CA ALA A 62 11.48 -10.94 11.30
C ALA A 62 10.22 -10.98 12.19
N ASN A 63 9.01 -10.96 11.60
CA ASN A 63 7.74 -10.81 12.31
C ASN A 63 7.11 -12.15 12.72
N GLY A 64 7.91 -13.12 13.12
CA GLY A 64 7.42 -14.45 13.51
C GLY A 64 7.00 -15.32 12.32
N GLY A 65 6.34 -16.45 12.61
CA GLY A 65 5.94 -17.45 11.64
C GLY A 65 7.09 -18.35 11.17
N ASP A 66 6.75 -19.44 10.49
CA ASP A 66 7.73 -20.37 9.93
C ASP A 66 8.28 -19.85 8.61
N LYS A 67 9.58 -19.63 8.55
CA LYS A 67 10.33 -19.20 7.36
C LYS A 67 11.22 -20.31 6.81
N ASN A 68 11.03 -21.55 7.28
CA ASN A 68 11.86 -22.70 6.88
C ASN A 68 11.35 -23.37 5.60
N TRP A 69 11.25 -22.63 4.53
CA TRP A 69 10.77 -23.12 3.22
C TRP A 69 11.89 -23.63 2.29
N ALA A 70 13.16 -23.66 2.76
CA ALA A 70 14.33 -24.09 2.00
C ALA A 70 14.45 -23.36 0.64
N GLU A 71 14.46 -24.12 -0.47
CA GLU A 71 14.63 -23.57 -1.83
C GLU A 71 13.29 -23.13 -2.48
N LYS A 72 12.17 -23.28 -1.79
CA LYS A 72 10.83 -23.01 -2.35
C LYS A 72 10.04 -22.01 -1.50
N PRO A 73 10.38 -20.73 -1.52
CA PRO A 73 9.59 -19.71 -0.85
C PRO A 73 8.16 -19.67 -1.42
N PRO A 74 7.13 -19.32 -0.63
CA PRO A 74 5.74 -19.48 -1.03
C PRO A 74 5.24 -18.41 -2.01
N TYR A 75 6.03 -17.38 -2.30
CA TYR A 75 5.56 -16.16 -2.96
C TYR A 75 5.13 -16.38 -4.41
N SER A 76 5.73 -17.34 -5.12
CA SER A 76 5.29 -17.71 -6.47
C SER A 76 3.86 -18.27 -6.47
N SER A 77 3.53 -19.21 -5.56
CA SER A 77 2.18 -19.76 -5.44
C SER A 77 1.18 -18.73 -4.94
N LEU A 78 1.55 -17.90 -3.96
CA LEU A 78 0.71 -16.82 -3.46
C LEU A 78 0.39 -15.77 -4.55
N GLY A 79 1.34 -15.46 -5.41
CA GLY A 79 1.11 -14.56 -6.56
C GLY A 79 0.07 -15.12 -7.54
N ILE A 80 0.16 -16.41 -7.88
CA ILE A 80 -0.82 -17.08 -8.75
C ILE A 80 -2.19 -17.12 -8.09
N GLU A 81 -2.25 -17.47 -6.79
CA GLU A 81 -3.50 -17.50 -6.03
C GLU A 81 -4.17 -16.13 -6.02
N ALA A 82 -3.42 -15.07 -5.73
CA ALA A 82 -3.94 -13.71 -5.76
C ALA A 82 -4.47 -13.31 -7.15
N ALA A 83 -3.75 -13.65 -8.23
CA ALA A 83 -4.16 -13.34 -9.59
C ALA A 83 -5.40 -14.12 -10.04
N SER A 84 -5.57 -15.36 -9.57
CA SER A 84 -6.72 -16.21 -9.92
C SER A 84 -7.98 -15.91 -9.10
N ASN A 85 -7.84 -15.22 -7.95
CA ASN A 85 -8.93 -14.88 -7.04
C ASN A 85 -9.18 -13.35 -6.96
N LEU A 86 -9.05 -12.65 -8.08
CA LEU A 86 -9.35 -11.23 -8.13
C LEU A 86 -10.80 -10.95 -7.74
N SER A 87 -11.01 -9.95 -6.90
CA SER A 87 -12.32 -9.55 -6.38
C SER A 87 -12.41 -8.04 -6.27
N ASP A 88 -13.62 -7.51 -6.37
CA ASP A 88 -13.96 -6.13 -6.03
C ASP A 88 -14.16 -5.92 -4.52
N LYS A 89 -14.19 -7.00 -3.74
CA LYS A 89 -14.20 -6.98 -2.27
C LYS A 89 -12.78 -7.13 -1.76
N ILE A 90 -12.35 -6.18 -0.94
CA ILE A 90 -11.00 -6.15 -0.36
C ILE A 90 -11.11 -6.52 1.12
N GLU A 91 -10.51 -7.63 1.50
CA GLU A 91 -10.32 -8.00 2.90
C GLU A 91 -9.21 -7.13 3.51
N LEU A 92 -9.43 -6.61 4.74
CA LEU A 92 -8.53 -5.71 5.42
C LEU A 92 -7.82 -6.38 6.60
N GLY A 93 -6.77 -5.74 7.13
CA GLY A 93 -6.00 -6.26 8.26
C GLY A 93 -5.02 -7.35 7.85
N ASN A 94 -5.18 -8.57 8.38
CA ASN A 94 -4.23 -9.67 8.22
C ASN A 94 -4.35 -10.38 6.85
N PHE A 95 -4.35 -9.64 5.75
CA PHE A 95 -4.48 -10.17 4.40
C PHE A 95 -3.34 -9.75 3.48
N GLY A 96 -3.04 -10.58 2.47
CA GLY A 96 -2.04 -10.33 1.44
C GLY A 96 -0.70 -9.88 2.03
N ALA A 97 -0.11 -8.81 1.48
CA ALA A 97 1.14 -8.23 1.99
C ALA A 97 1.02 -7.64 3.42
N GLY A 98 -0.20 -7.44 3.93
CA GLY A 98 -0.48 -7.01 5.29
C GLY A 98 -0.38 -8.14 6.33
N TYR A 99 -0.38 -9.42 5.92
CA TYR A 99 -0.46 -10.55 6.83
C TYR A 99 0.67 -10.59 7.85
N GLY A 100 1.92 -10.49 7.41
CA GLY A 100 3.12 -10.48 8.27
C GLY A 100 3.54 -9.09 8.76
N SER A 101 2.82 -8.04 8.43
CA SER A 101 3.23 -6.65 8.65
C SER A 101 3.16 -6.20 10.11
N GLN A 102 4.05 -5.26 10.46
CA GLN A 102 4.09 -4.57 11.75
C GLN A 102 4.23 -3.07 11.53
N ALA A 103 3.38 -2.26 12.15
CA ALA A 103 3.37 -0.81 12.07
C ALA A 103 3.80 -0.19 13.40
N GLY A 104 5.05 0.26 13.47
CA GLY A 104 5.64 0.64 14.75
C GLY A 104 5.62 -0.53 15.73
N SER A 105 5.04 -0.32 16.92
CA SER A 105 4.87 -1.36 17.96
C SER A 105 3.61 -2.21 17.79
N LEU A 106 2.73 -1.88 16.83
CA LEU A 106 1.45 -2.55 16.61
C LEU A 106 1.52 -3.54 15.44
N LYS A 107 0.54 -4.46 15.40
CA LYS A 107 0.29 -5.24 14.19
C LYS A 107 -0.08 -4.30 13.04
N GLY A 108 0.66 -4.39 11.95
CA GLY A 108 0.34 -3.75 10.69
C GLY A 108 -0.70 -4.54 9.90
N GLY A 109 -1.07 -4.06 8.72
CA GLY A 109 -2.09 -4.76 7.94
C GLY A 109 -2.30 -4.16 6.55
N LEU A 110 -3.21 -4.77 5.81
CA LEU A 110 -3.71 -4.27 4.54
C LEU A 110 -4.91 -3.35 4.79
N GLY A 111 -4.86 -2.12 4.26
CA GLY A 111 -5.99 -1.21 4.36
C GLY A 111 -6.38 -0.61 3.01
N SER A 112 -7.63 -0.18 2.93
CA SER A 112 -8.19 0.43 1.73
C SER A 112 -9.18 1.52 2.10
N ALA A 113 -9.23 2.57 1.28
CA ALA A 113 -10.20 3.65 1.35
C ALA A 113 -10.47 4.20 -0.05
N SER A 114 -11.55 4.95 -0.20
CA SER A 114 -11.89 5.59 -1.46
C SER A 114 -12.66 6.89 -1.28
N PHE A 115 -12.71 7.67 -2.36
CA PHE A 115 -13.57 8.84 -2.54
C PHE A 115 -14.19 8.83 -3.94
N VAL A 116 -15.41 9.35 -4.01
CA VAL A 116 -16.08 9.66 -5.27
C VAL A 116 -16.52 11.12 -5.23
N THR A 117 -16.11 11.92 -6.21
CA THR A 117 -16.51 13.32 -6.33
C THR A 117 -17.89 13.45 -7.02
N ASN A 118 -18.54 14.59 -6.86
CA ASN A 118 -19.85 14.83 -7.49
C ASN A 118 -19.82 14.78 -9.02
N ASP A 119 -18.68 15.03 -9.63
CA ASP A 119 -18.46 14.98 -11.10
C ASP A 119 -17.91 13.62 -11.57
N GLY A 120 -17.92 12.62 -10.69
CA GLY A 120 -17.67 11.21 -11.02
C GLY A 120 -16.19 10.78 -11.00
N ILE A 121 -15.26 11.63 -10.57
CA ILE A 121 -13.88 11.20 -10.34
C ILE A 121 -13.87 10.24 -9.13
N GLN A 122 -13.30 9.06 -9.33
CA GLN A 122 -13.09 8.07 -8.30
C GLN A 122 -11.61 8.01 -7.97
N VAL A 123 -11.28 7.98 -6.68
CA VAL A 123 -9.92 7.75 -6.18
C VAL A 123 -9.98 6.70 -5.09
N GLY A 124 -9.29 5.60 -5.27
CA GLY A 124 -9.17 4.52 -4.30
C GLY A 124 -7.72 4.19 -4.00
N GLY A 125 -7.46 3.54 -2.87
CA GLY A 125 -6.13 3.11 -2.50
C GLY A 125 -6.12 1.81 -1.73
N ILE A 126 -5.03 1.07 -1.89
CA ILE A 126 -4.69 -0.14 -1.13
C ILE A 126 -3.27 0.04 -0.60
N PHE A 127 -3.08 -0.15 0.70
CA PHE A 127 -1.78 -0.01 1.36
C PHE A 127 -1.50 -1.19 2.30
N ALA A 128 -0.30 -1.76 2.18
CA ALA A 128 0.24 -2.69 3.17
C ALA A 128 1.20 -1.94 4.08
N VAL A 129 0.90 -1.96 5.39
CA VAL A 129 1.54 -1.08 6.39
C VAL A 129 2.51 -1.87 7.25
N ASN A 130 3.80 -1.73 6.96
CA ASN A 130 4.89 -2.35 7.73
C ASN A 130 5.94 -1.29 8.10
N SER A 131 5.50 -0.20 8.73
CA SER A 131 6.29 1.01 8.97
C SER A 131 7.21 0.90 10.18
N TYR A 132 8.34 1.62 10.13
CA TYR A 132 9.16 1.91 11.31
C TYR A 132 8.40 2.80 12.29
N GLY A 133 7.82 3.88 11.80
CA GLY A 133 7.06 4.83 12.60
C GLY A 133 5.73 4.29 13.10
N SER A 134 5.24 4.91 14.18
CA SER A 134 3.93 4.63 14.75
C SER A 134 2.81 5.28 13.94
N THR A 135 1.68 4.59 13.82
CA THR A 135 0.45 5.13 13.21
C THR A 135 -0.46 5.81 14.23
N VAL A 136 -0.14 5.69 15.52
CA VAL A 136 -0.95 6.23 16.62
C VAL A 136 -0.11 6.99 17.63
N ASN A 137 -0.75 7.82 18.44
CA ASN A 137 -0.21 8.21 19.73
C ASN A 137 -0.30 7.00 20.68
N ASN A 138 0.84 6.46 21.10
CA ASN A 138 0.89 5.23 21.89
C ASN A 138 0.30 5.32 23.29
N GLU A 139 0.15 6.53 23.83
CA GLU A 139 -0.45 6.73 25.15
C GLU A 139 -1.98 6.68 25.08
N THR A 140 -2.56 7.09 23.94
CA THR A 140 -4.01 7.26 23.80
C THR A 140 -4.66 6.34 22.78
N GLY A 141 -3.88 5.75 21.89
CA GLY A 141 -4.36 4.97 20.75
C GLY A 141 -5.02 5.80 19.64
N GLN A 142 -4.99 7.13 19.73
CA GLN A 142 -5.53 8.01 18.69
C GLN A 142 -4.65 7.97 17.44
N PHE A 143 -5.27 7.73 16.28
CA PHE A 143 -4.54 7.70 15.01
C PHE A 143 -4.08 9.08 14.59
N TRP A 144 -2.86 9.18 14.05
CA TRP A 144 -2.37 10.44 13.47
C TRP A 144 -3.21 10.90 12.28
N ALA A 145 -3.80 9.95 11.55
CA ALA A 145 -4.69 10.19 10.41
C ALA A 145 -6.09 10.68 10.80
N ALA A 146 -6.40 10.89 12.08
CA ALA A 146 -7.76 11.18 12.56
C ALA A 146 -8.43 12.40 11.93
N THR A 147 -7.66 13.36 11.40
CA THR A 147 -8.21 14.51 10.63
C THR A 147 -8.84 14.11 9.29
N ASP A 148 -8.47 12.94 8.76
CA ASP A 148 -8.99 12.41 7.50
C ASP A 148 -10.05 11.30 7.72
N GLU A 149 -10.33 10.91 9.00
CA GLU A 149 -11.29 9.86 9.34
C GLU A 149 -12.70 10.19 8.84
N ASN A 150 -13.36 9.17 8.28
CA ASN A 150 -14.74 9.24 7.87
C ASN A 150 -15.58 8.23 8.65
N GLU A 151 -16.69 8.70 9.27
CA GLU A 151 -17.68 7.85 9.96
C GLU A 151 -17.08 6.85 10.99
N ASN A 152 -16.03 7.23 11.71
CA ASN A 152 -15.34 6.39 12.71
C ASN A 152 -14.73 5.10 12.12
N GLU A 153 -14.34 5.09 10.87
CA GLU A 153 -13.85 3.89 10.13
C GLU A 153 -12.54 3.29 10.68
N PHE A 154 -11.89 3.97 11.64
CA PHE A 154 -10.78 3.45 12.43
C PHE A 154 -10.86 3.88 13.92
N GLY A 155 -12.06 3.78 14.47
CA GLY A 155 -12.32 3.81 15.91
C GLY A 155 -12.82 5.12 16.49
N GLY A 156 -12.82 6.23 15.74
CA GLY A 156 -13.47 7.49 16.15
C GLY A 156 -12.90 8.14 17.42
N LYS A 157 -11.64 7.85 17.81
CA LYS A 157 -11.03 8.41 19.04
C LYS A 157 -10.67 9.89 18.94
N GLY A 158 -10.87 10.51 17.76
CA GLY A 158 -10.57 11.91 17.52
C GLY A 158 -9.06 12.19 17.36
N VAL A 159 -8.74 13.48 17.16
CA VAL A 159 -7.38 13.94 16.87
C VAL A 159 -6.54 13.94 18.16
N PRO A 160 -5.29 13.43 18.12
CA PRO A 160 -4.37 13.55 19.24
C PRO A 160 -4.13 15.00 19.65
N THR A 161 -4.34 15.32 20.93
CA THR A 161 -4.21 16.68 21.49
C THR A 161 -2.80 17.04 21.94
N PHE A 162 -1.91 16.05 22.00
CA PHE A 162 -0.50 16.23 22.33
C PHE A 162 0.38 15.28 21.53
N ALA A 163 1.65 15.62 21.37
CA ALA A 163 2.65 14.73 20.84
C ALA A 163 3.43 14.11 22.01
N PRO A 164 3.84 12.82 21.92
CA PRO A 164 4.73 12.22 22.90
C PRO A 164 6.01 13.03 23.09
N ASN A 165 6.52 13.10 24.31
CA ASN A 165 7.79 13.77 24.60
C ASN A 165 9.00 13.07 23.95
N ASP A 166 8.91 11.76 23.73
CA ASP A 166 9.88 11.00 22.94
C ASP A 166 9.41 10.95 21.47
N ALA A 167 10.18 11.57 20.60
CA ALA A 167 9.90 11.63 19.16
C ALA A 167 9.89 10.24 18.48
N LEU A 168 10.50 9.23 19.11
CA LEU A 168 10.54 7.85 18.62
C LEU A 168 9.58 6.93 19.39
N SER A 169 8.69 7.48 20.21
CA SER A 169 7.68 6.70 20.93
C SER A 169 6.84 5.85 19.98
N GLY A 170 6.79 4.54 20.24
CA GLY A 170 6.04 3.55 19.48
C GLY A 170 6.58 3.18 18.12
N THR A 171 7.78 3.57 17.82
CA THR A 171 8.48 3.03 16.66
C THR A 171 8.78 1.53 16.87
N ALA A 172 9.07 0.83 15.78
CA ALA A 172 9.45 -0.57 15.85
C ALA A 172 10.78 -0.72 16.63
N THR A 173 10.75 -1.47 17.73
CA THR A 173 11.91 -1.72 18.61
C THR A 173 12.79 -2.86 18.11
N ARG A 174 12.86 -3.09 16.82
CA ARG A 174 13.71 -4.14 16.25
C ARG A 174 15.18 -3.73 16.43
N GLU A 175 16.04 -4.69 16.80
CA GLU A 175 17.47 -4.51 16.69
C GLU A 175 17.76 -4.01 15.26
N ALA A 176 18.18 -2.75 15.16
CA ALA A 176 18.14 -1.97 13.95
C ALA A 176 19.05 -2.55 12.86
N LEU A 177 18.47 -3.37 12.02
CA LEU A 177 19.06 -3.68 10.73
C LEU A 177 18.39 -2.80 9.68
N SER A 178 19.19 -2.04 8.94
CA SER A 178 18.75 -1.15 7.87
C SER A 178 17.85 -1.84 6.86
N GLY A 179 16.74 -1.20 6.45
CA GLY A 179 15.90 -1.66 5.35
C GLY A 179 14.82 -2.69 5.70
N GLN A 180 14.36 -2.74 6.95
CA GLN A 180 13.37 -3.73 7.41
C GLN A 180 11.93 -3.22 7.46
N ASN A 181 11.70 -1.92 7.23
CA ASN A 181 10.39 -1.31 7.34
C ASN A 181 9.99 -0.70 6.00
N THR A 182 8.73 -0.77 5.67
CA THR A 182 8.27 -0.30 4.35
C THR A 182 6.75 -0.23 4.34
N THR A 183 6.18 0.89 3.93
CA THR A 183 4.78 1.00 3.58
C THR A 183 4.65 1.09 2.07
N ILE A 184 3.95 0.13 1.48
CA ILE A 184 3.76 0.05 0.03
C ILE A 184 2.30 0.18 -0.33
N GLY A 185 2.00 0.91 -1.41
CA GLY A 185 0.61 1.09 -1.79
C GLY A 185 0.38 1.49 -3.23
N VAL A 186 -0.88 1.44 -3.61
CA VAL A 186 -1.39 1.87 -4.90
C VAL A 186 -2.50 2.88 -4.68
N ILE A 187 -2.45 4.00 -5.38
CA ILE A 187 -3.57 4.91 -5.58
C ILE A 187 -4.11 4.66 -6.99
N ALA A 188 -5.39 4.35 -7.11
CA ALA A 188 -6.06 4.13 -8.38
C ALA A 188 -7.12 5.21 -8.64
N THR A 189 -7.29 5.59 -9.90
CA THR A 189 -8.36 6.50 -10.34
C THR A 189 -8.98 6.05 -11.66
N ASN A 190 -10.27 6.35 -11.84
CA ASN A 190 -10.95 6.17 -13.11
C ASN A 190 -10.64 7.28 -14.12
N ALA A 191 -10.04 8.37 -13.69
CA ALA A 191 -9.63 9.48 -14.57
C ALA A 191 -8.49 9.06 -15.50
N LYS A 192 -8.49 9.54 -16.73
CA LYS A 192 -7.43 9.25 -17.72
C LYS A 192 -6.22 10.17 -17.45
N LEU A 193 -5.14 9.59 -16.93
CA LEU A 193 -3.89 10.30 -16.63
C LEU A 193 -2.82 9.96 -17.67
N ASP A 194 -1.99 10.94 -18.01
CA ASP A 194 -0.68 10.66 -18.58
C ASP A 194 0.34 10.30 -17.46
N SER A 195 1.49 9.82 -17.86
CA SER A 195 2.56 9.40 -16.93
C SER A 195 3.10 10.55 -16.06
N LYS A 196 3.06 11.80 -16.55
CA LYS A 196 3.51 12.99 -15.82
C LYS A 196 2.52 13.35 -14.70
N ALA A 197 1.23 13.37 -15.03
CA ALA A 197 0.16 13.60 -14.04
C ALA A 197 0.15 12.47 -13.00
N ALA A 198 0.24 11.20 -13.41
CA ALA A 198 0.32 10.07 -12.50
C ALA A 198 1.52 10.19 -11.54
N LYS A 199 2.72 10.57 -12.04
CA LYS A 199 3.89 10.81 -11.21
C LYS A 199 3.69 11.96 -10.23
N ARG A 200 3.04 13.06 -10.65
CA ARG A 200 2.73 14.19 -9.77
C ARG A 200 1.76 13.79 -8.65
N ILE A 201 0.72 13.04 -8.98
CA ILE A 201 -0.25 12.52 -8.01
C ILE A 201 0.45 11.57 -7.02
N ALA A 202 1.37 10.71 -7.47
CA ALA A 202 2.15 9.87 -6.57
C ALA A 202 2.95 10.69 -5.55
N ILE A 203 3.62 11.76 -6.00
CA ILE A 203 4.35 12.68 -5.10
C ILE A 203 3.40 13.35 -4.09
N MET A 204 2.23 13.82 -4.53
CA MET A 204 1.24 14.43 -3.64
C MET A 204 0.70 13.42 -2.62
N SER A 205 0.46 12.17 -3.03
CA SER A 205 -0.07 11.10 -2.17
C SER A 205 0.89 10.73 -1.03
N HIS A 206 2.20 10.93 -1.16
CA HIS A 206 3.16 10.75 -0.05
C HIS A 206 2.88 11.67 1.15
N SER A 207 2.19 12.80 0.95
CA SER A 207 1.71 13.64 2.07
C SER A 207 0.74 12.88 2.97
N GLY A 208 -0.01 11.92 2.45
CA GLY A 208 -0.89 11.04 3.23
C GLY A 208 -0.12 10.12 4.17
N MET A 209 1.04 9.59 3.73
CA MET A 209 1.91 8.82 4.61
C MET A 209 2.38 9.65 5.81
N SER A 210 2.79 10.92 5.59
CA SER A 210 3.24 11.81 6.67
C SER A 210 2.11 12.25 7.61
N ARG A 211 0.86 12.21 7.16
CA ARG A 211 -0.32 12.41 8.02
C ARG A 211 -0.60 11.21 8.92
N ALA A 212 -0.23 10.00 8.49
CA ALA A 212 -0.62 8.74 9.13
C ALA A 212 0.49 8.02 9.90
N ILE A 213 1.78 8.33 9.65
CA ILE A 213 2.93 7.60 10.23
C ILE A 213 3.95 8.60 10.76
N ARG A 214 4.46 8.37 11.97
CA ARG A 214 5.47 9.23 12.61
C ARG A 214 6.55 8.41 13.33
N PRO A 215 7.85 8.58 12.97
CA PRO A 215 8.35 9.24 11.76
C PRO A 215 8.07 8.44 10.49
N ILE A 216 8.11 9.09 9.34
CA ILE A 216 7.97 8.45 8.02
C ILE A 216 9.20 8.77 7.16
N HIS A 217 9.45 7.93 6.15
CA HIS A 217 10.58 8.06 5.23
C HIS A 217 11.93 8.12 5.96
N SER A 218 12.05 7.35 7.04
CA SER A 218 13.31 7.21 7.76
C SER A 218 14.33 6.44 6.90
N PRO A 219 15.63 6.50 7.22
CA PRO A 219 16.66 5.76 6.46
C PRO A 219 16.47 4.24 6.42
N VAL A 220 15.57 3.71 7.26
CA VAL A 220 15.24 2.28 7.34
C VAL A 220 13.93 1.92 6.64
N ASP A 221 13.19 2.90 6.11
CA ASP A 221 11.96 2.70 5.36
C ASP A 221 12.22 2.66 3.85
N GLY A 222 11.45 1.82 3.14
CA GLY A 222 11.49 1.69 1.68
C GLY A 222 10.14 2.06 1.03
N ASP A 223 9.50 3.12 1.50
CA ASP A 223 8.13 3.49 1.16
C ASP A 223 7.91 3.78 -0.33
N VAL A 224 6.86 3.17 -0.90
CA VAL A 224 6.53 3.29 -2.32
C VAL A 224 5.04 3.49 -2.53
N ILE A 225 4.68 4.44 -3.39
CA ILE A 225 3.32 4.62 -3.90
C ILE A 225 3.33 4.51 -5.42
N PHE A 226 2.54 3.59 -5.96
CA PHE A 226 2.18 3.55 -7.36
C PHE A 226 0.88 4.35 -7.59
N VAL A 227 0.76 4.95 -8.78
CA VAL A 227 -0.52 5.52 -9.24
C VAL A 227 -0.97 4.79 -10.49
N LEU A 228 -2.22 4.32 -10.48
CA LEU A 228 -2.87 3.59 -11.56
C LEU A 228 -4.06 4.39 -12.08
N SER A 229 -4.10 4.59 -13.40
CA SER A 229 -5.22 5.19 -14.13
C SER A 229 -5.92 4.11 -14.93
N THR A 230 -7.23 3.88 -14.70
CA THR A 230 -8.03 2.97 -15.53
C THR A 230 -8.59 3.67 -16.77
N GLY A 231 -8.64 5.01 -16.77
CA GLY A 231 -9.07 5.81 -17.90
C GLY A 231 -10.53 5.60 -18.33
N THR A 232 -11.37 5.07 -17.43
CA THR A 232 -12.78 4.75 -17.74
C THR A 232 -13.72 5.94 -17.63
N LEU A 233 -13.29 7.03 -16.97
CA LEU A 233 -14.06 8.27 -16.88
C LEU A 233 -13.97 9.04 -18.20
N ASN A 234 -15.11 9.29 -18.82
CA ASN A 234 -15.19 10.11 -20.03
C ASN A 234 -15.20 11.62 -19.68
N LYS A 235 -14.04 12.12 -19.25
CA LYS A 235 -13.84 13.53 -18.91
C LYS A 235 -12.43 13.96 -19.31
N GLU A 236 -12.34 15.10 -20.02
CA GLU A 236 -11.06 15.78 -20.19
C GLU A 236 -10.67 16.46 -18.87
N LEU A 237 -9.44 16.15 -18.41
CA LEU A 237 -8.93 16.68 -17.15
C LEU A 237 -8.25 18.02 -17.35
N ASN A 238 -8.52 18.94 -16.45
CA ASN A 238 -7.78 20.19 -16.32
C ASN A 238 -6.82 20.11 -15.11
N LEU A 239 -6.06 21.18 -14.88
CA LEU A 239 -5.07 21.23 -13.79
C LEU A 239 -5.72 21.09 -12.40
N ASN A 240 -6.94 21.63 -12.21
CA ASN A 240 -7.65 21.52 -10.93
C ASN A 240 -8.10 20.09 -10.68
N ASP A 241 -8.48 19.35 -11.71
CA ASP A 241 -8.82 17.92 -11.57
C ASP A 241 -7.61 17.12 -11.09
N VAL A 242 -6.40 17.38 -11.64
CA VAL A 242 -5.16 16.75 -11.21
C VAL A 242 -4.83 17.10 -9.75
N ASN A 243 -5.01 18.35 -9.34
CA ASN A 243 -4.85 18.78 -7.96
C ASN A 243 -5.85 18.08 -7.02
N THR A 244 -7.12 17.97 -7.44
CA THR A 244 -8.16 17.27 -6.69
C THR A 244 -7.80 15.79 -6.51
N ILE A 245 -7.42 15.10 -7.59
CA ILE A 245 -7.01 13.69 -7.53
C ILE A 245 -5.80 13.51 -6.60
N GLY A 246 -4.82 14.43 -6.65
CA GLY A 246 -3.64 14.38 -5.81
C GLY A 246 -3.95 14.57 -4.33
N GLU A 247 -4.82 15.53 -3.96
CA GLU A 247 -5.26 15.71 -2.57
C GLU A 247 -6.12 14.54 -2.09
N LEU A 248 -7.05 14.06 -2.89
CA LEU A 248 -7.83 12.86 -2.58
C LEU A 248 -6.93 11.63 -2.45
N GLY A 249 -5.89 11.50 -3.27
CA GLY A 249 -4.88 10.46 -3.16
C GLY A 249 -4.14 10.50 -1.81
N ALA A 250 -3.80 11.69 -1.31
CA ALA A 250 -3.19 11.84 0.01
C ALA A 250 -4.17 11.44 1.14
N ARG A 251 -5.43 11.85 1.06
CA ARG A 251 -6.47 11.48 2.05
C ARG A 251 -6.80 9.99 2.01
N VAL A 252 -6.90 9.41 0.83
CA VAL A 252 -7.09 7.95 0.67
C VAL A 252 -5.89 7.19 1.24
N CYS A 253 -4.66 7.67 1.00
CA CYS A 253 -3.45 7.09 1.57
C CYS A 253 -3.49 7.07 3.10
N SER A 254 -3.74 8.22 3.75
CA SER A 254 -3.77 8.31 5.22
C SER A 254 -4.86 7.42 5.83
N ARG A 255 -6.07 7.42 5.26
CA ARG A 255 -7.18 6.58 5.70
C ARG A 255 -6.90 5.09 5.51
N SER A 256 -6.35 4.70 4.36
CA SER A 256 -5.98 3.29 4.10
C SER A 256 -4.95 2.79 5.10
N ILE A 257 -3.94 3.60 5.43
CA ILE A 257 -2.92 3.25 6.42
C ILE A 257 -3.56 3.03 7.80
N ALA A 258 -4.38 3.97 8.27
CA ALA A 258 -5.05 3.85 9.56
C ALA A 258 -5.98 2.63 9.62
N ARG A 259 -6.80 2.42 8.59
CA ARG A 259 -7.69 1.25 8.50
C ARG A 259 -6.94 -0.07 8.47
N GLY A 260 -5.79 -0.14 7.78
CA GLY A 260 -4.98 -1.36 7.74
C GLY A 260 -4.50 -1.80 9.12
N VAL A 261 -4.12 -0.84 9.98
CA VAL A 261 -3.71 -1.11 11.36
C VAL A 261 -4.92 -1.35 12.28
N TYR A 262 -6.00 -0.61 12.10
CA TYR A 262 -7.23 -0.76 12.89
C TYR A 262 -7.89 -2.13 12.67
N GLU A 263 -7.97 -2.60 11.43
CA GLU A 263 -8.60 -3.89 11.10
C GLU A 263 -7.68 -5.10 11.32
N ALA A 264 -6.42 -4.87 11.67
CA ALA A 264 -5.49 -5.96 11.96
C ALA A 264 -5.85 -6.65 13.29
N GLU A 265 -5.69 -7.98 13.32
CA GLU A 265 -5.83 -8.81 14.50
C GLU A 265 -4.46 -9.22 15.05
N SER A 266 -4.36 -9.43 16.35
CA SER A 266 -3.14 -9.88 17.01
C SER A 266 -2.71 -11.25 16.47
N ILE A 267 -1.49 -11.35 15.98
CA ILE A 267 -0.91 -12.60 15.47
C ILE A 267 0.62 -12.58 15.63
N LEU A 268 1.24 -13.73 15.73
CA LEU A 268 2.70 -13.89 15.77
C LEU A 268 3.37 -13.15 16.95
N GLY A 269 2.65 -12.96 18.05
CA GLY A 269 3.14 -12.22 19.23
C GLY A 269 3.11 -10.69 19.08
N ILE A 270 2.58 -10.17 17.97
CA ILE A 270 2.41 -8.74 17.72
C ILE A 270 0.96 -8.36 18.08
N LYS A 271 0.79 -7.38 18.96
CA LYS A 271 -0.51 -6.93 19.41
C LYS A 271 -1.18 -6.03 18.40
N SER A 272 -2.49 -6.22 18.20
CA SER A 272 -3.32 -5.33 17.39
C SER A 272 -3.68 -4.05 18.16
N TRP A 273 -4.14 -3.05 17.42
CA TRP A 273 -4.67 -1.83 18.00
C TRP A 273 -5.90 -2.10 18.89
N LYS A 274 -6.81 -2.96 18.43
CA LYS A 274 -8.04 -3.33 19.15
C LYS A 274 -7.71 -3.98 20.50
N GLU A 275 -6.73 -4.88 20.55
CA GLU A 275 -6.32 -5.51 21.81
C GLU A 275 -5.79 -4.52 22.86
N LEU A 276 -5.15 -3.43 22.43
CA LEU A 276 -4.51 -2.48 23.33
C LEU A 276 -5.37 -1.27 23.70
N TYR A 277 -6.32 -0.89 22.86
CA TYR A 277 -7.00 0.42 22.99
C TYR A 277 -8.53 0.36 22.90
N GLU A 278 -9.15 -0.73 22.54
CA GLU A 278 -10.57 -1.03 22.73
C GLU A 278 -10.82 -1.62 24.13
#